data_a296eb2dd73d13cdc46aa0a01abf8fb0
#
_entry.id   a296eb2dd73d13cdc46aa0a01abf8fb0
#
_cell.length_a   1.000
_cell.length_b   1.000
_cell.length_c   1.000
_cell.angle_alpha   90.00
_cell.angle_beta   90.00
_cell.angle_gamma   90.00
#
_symmetry.space_group_name_H-M   'P 1'
#
loop_
_entity.id
_entity.type
_entity.pdbx_description
1 polymer ?
#
loop_
_entity_poly.entity_id
_entity_poly.type
_entity_poly.pdbx_seq_one_letter_code
_entity_poly.pdbx_strand_id
1 'polypeptide(L)'
;KAEQVSVLLGPGINIKRSPLCGRNFEYVSEDPFLSGRVAAALITGIQSRGVGTSLKHFAANNQEHDRMRVSADVDERTLREIYLAGFEYAVKTAAPTTVMCSYNKINGVYSSQNHWLLTEVLREQWGFDGLVVSDWGAVNDRVAALAAGLDLEMPPTGTDTQIVDAVRGGDLDESVLTTAAERLATLVARTAAARTEGHTYDVERHHELARTAAAESAVLLANDGELLPLTPGGQTVA
;
A
#
# COMPACT_ATOMS: atom_id res chain seq x y z
N LYS A 1 -2.22 13.52 12.09
CA LYS A 1 -3.21 14.04 13.08
C LYS A 1 -3.45 15.52 12.89
N ALA A 2 -2.43 16.35 12.87
CA ALA A 2 -2.59 17.79 12.66
C ALA A 2 -3.36 18.12 11.37
N GLU A 3 -3.09 17.38 10.31
CA GLU A 3 -3.75 17.50 9.01
C GLU A 3 -5.08 16.71 8.93
N GLN A 4 -5.58 16.22 10.05
CA GLN A 4 -6.83 15.42 10.16
C GLN A 4 -6.85 14.16 9.28
N VAL A 5 -5.69 13.61 8.95
CA VAL A 5 -5.57 12.35 8.20
C VAL A 5 -5.93 11.18 9.11
N SER A 6 -6.88 10.36 8.69
CA SER A 6 -7.29 9.14 9.39
C SER A 6 -6.43 7.94 9.01
N VAL A 7 -6.11 7.79 7.73
CA VAL A 7 -5.27 6.72 7.18
C VAL A 7 -4.25 7.32 6.23
N LEU A 8 -2.97 7.05 6.46
CA LEU A 8 -1.91 7.39 5.52
C LEU A 8 -1.85 6.33 4.42
N LEU A 9 -1.87 6.74 3.16
CA LEU A 9 -1.79 5.84 2.00
C LEU A 9 -0.35 5.41 1.74
N GLY A 10 0.16 4.59 2.60
CA GLY A 10 1.51 4.05 2.61
C GLY A 10 1.76 3.15 3.83
N PRO A 11 2.94 2.49 3.88
CA PRO A 11 4.06 2.55 2.93
C PRO A 11 3.83 1.76 1.64
N GLY A 12 4.51 2.18 0.56
CA GLY A 12 4.65 1.41 -0.67
C GLY A 12 5.88 0.50 -0.60
N ILE A 13 5.73 -0.79 -0.94
CA ILE A 13 6.82 -1.76 -0.79
C ILE A 13 6.98 -2.72 -1.97
N ASN A 14 6.47 -2.36 -3.13
CA ASN A 14 6.71 -3.18 -4.31
C ASN A 14 8.22 -3.30 -4.59
N ILE A 15 8.62 -4.45 -5.12
CA ILE A 15 10.02 -4.76 -5.37
C ILE A 15 10.59 -3.82 -6.45
N LYS A 16 11.72 -3.17 -6.19
CA LYS A 16 12.48 -2.36 -7.15
C LYS A 16 13.19 -3.26 -8.17
N ARG A 17 12.40 -3.91 -9.01
CA ARG A 17 12.91 -4.88 -9.97
C ARG A 17 13.70 -4.25 -11.12
N SER A 18 13.26 -3.07 -11.57
CA SER A 18 13.93 -2.29 -12.61
C SER A 18 14.29 -0.91 -12.07
N PRO A 19 15.52 -0.41 -12.30
CA PRO A 19 15.90 0.94 -11.90
C PRO A 19 15.08 2.03 -12.63
N LEU A 20 14.45 1.69 -13.75
CA LEU A 20 13.64 2.61 -14.55
C LEU A 20 12.16 2.64 -14.15
N CYS A 21 11.75 1.89 -13.13
CA CYS A 21 10.36 1.94 -12.68
C CYS A 21 10.02 3.30 -12.07
N GLY A 22 8.97 3.95 -12.59
CA GLY A 22 8.61 5.34 -12.25
C GLY A 22 8.20 5.57 -10.80
N ARG A 23 7.93 4.50 -10.03
CA ARG A 23 7.55 4.60 -8.60
C ARG A 23 8.64 4.13 -7.64
N ASN A 24 9.87 3.91 -8.12
CA ASN A 24 10.98 3.54 -7.24
C ASN A 24 11.28 4.57 -6.14
N PHE A 25 10.91 5.83 -6.32
CA PHE A 25 11.11 6.89 -5.32
C PHE A 25 10.33 6.63 -4.02
N GLU A 26 9.21 5.91 -4.06
CA GLU A 26 8.40 5.61 -2.88
C GLU A 26 8.59 4.17 -2.36
N TYR A 27 9.24 3.31 -3.12
CA TYR A 27 9.50 1.93 -2.71
C TYR A 27 10.84 1.81 -1.98
N VAL A 28 11.01 0.73 -1.22
CA VAL A 28 12.14 0.58 -0.30
C VAL A 28 13.34 -0.10 -0.95
N SER A 29 13.17 -1.32 -1.48
CA SER A 29 14.29 -2.16 -1.93
C SER A 29 13.86 -3.17 -2.99
N GLU A 30 14.85 -3.79 -3.64
CA GLU A 30 14.68 -5.02 -4.41
C GLU A 30 14.64 -6.27 -3.51
N ASP A 31 15.12 -6.15 -2.26
CA ASP A 31 15.08 -7.21 -1.26
C ASP A 31 13.74 -7.19 -0.51
N PRO A 32 12.92 -8.27 -0.62
CA PRO A 32 11.63 -8.35 0.06
C PRO A 32 11.77 -8.36 1.59
N PHE A 33 12.87 -8.88 2.13
CA PHE A 33 13.09 -8.90 3.58
C PHE A 33 13.30 -7.48 4.11
N LEU A 34 14.19 -6.70 3.49
CA LEU A 34 14.42 -5.30 3.86
C LEU A 34 13.14 -4.47 3.71
N SER A 35 12.44 -4.63 2.57
CA SER A 35 11.18 -3.94 2.32
C SER A 35 10.12 -4.24 3.38
N GLY A 36 9.97 -5.50 3.78
CA GLY A 36 9.04 -5.92 4.82
C GLY A 36 9.41 -5.36 6.21
N ARG A 37 10.69 -5.36 6.57
CA ARG A 37 11.18 -4.82 7.85
C ARG A 37 10.96 -3.32 7.97
N VAL A 38 11.31 -2.56 6.95
CA VAL A 38 11.09 -1.10 6.92
C VAL A 38 9.61 -0.78 6.95
N ALA A 39 8.80 -1.50 6.16
CA ALA A 39 7.35 -1.32 6.17
C ALA A 39 6.74 -1.56 7.56
N ALA A 40 7.11 -2.67 8.22
CA ALA A 40 6.61 -2.98 9.56
C ALA A 40 6.97 -1.88 10.58
N ALA A 41 8.19 -1.36 10.52
CA ALA A 41 8.63 -0.26 11.39
C ALA A 41 7.84 1.04 11.13
N LEU A 42 7.63 1.41 9.86
CA LEU A 42 6.84 2.58 9.46
C LEU A 42 5.37 2.44 9.91
N ILE A 43 4.74 1.29 9.64
CA ILE A 43 3.37 0.99 10.05
C ILE A 43 3.23 1.14 11.58
N THR A 44 4.10 0.48 12.33
CA THR A 44 4.09 0.54 13.79
C THR A 44 4.25 1.96 14.30
N GLY A 45 5.22 2.71 13.76
CA GLY A 45 5.48 4.10 14.14
C GLY A 45 4.29 5.03 13.87
N ILE A 46 3.69 4.94 12.69
CA ILE A 46 2.54 5.76 12.28
C ILE A 46 1.31 5.40 13.12
N GLN A 47 1.01 4.10 13.24
CA GLN A 47 -0.16 3.61 13.97
C GLN A 47 -0.08 3.89 15.49
N SER A 48 1.12 3.94 16.07
CA SER A 48 1.33 4.36 17.46
C SER A 48 0.85 5.77 17.76
N ARG A 49 0.68 6.59 16.72
CA ARG A 49 0.18 7.96 16.83
C ARG A 49 -1.34 8.06 16.55
N GLY A 50 -2.02 6.92 16.38
CA GLY A 50 -3.45 6.86 16.10
C GLY A 50 -3.84 7.27 14.67
N VAL A 51 -2.92 7.18 13.73
CA VAL A 51 -3.18 7.30 12.28
C VAL A 51 -3.04 5.91 11.68
N GLY A 52 -4.03 5.46 10.94
CA GLY A 52 -3.97 4.19 10.23
C GLY A 52 -2.97 4.23 9.06
N THR A 53 -2.61 3.07 8.56
CA THR A 53 -1.76 2.91 7.38
C THR A 53 -2.45 2.09 6.31
N SER A 54 -2.10 2.32 5.05
CA SER A 54 -2.54 1.50 3.91
C SER A 54 -1.31 0.94 3.21
N LEU A 55 -0.96 -0.30 3.53
CA LEU A 55 0.17 -1.00 2.92
C LEU A 55 -0.12 -1.24 1.44
N LYS A 56 0.79 -0.84 0.53
CA LYS A 56 0.54 -0.80 -0.91
C LYS A 56 1.75 -1.16 -1.76
N HIS A 57 1.58 -1.53 -3.03
CA HIS A 57 0.36 -1.85 -3.76
C HIS A 57 0.26 -3.36 -3.90
N PHE A 58 -0.72 -3.96 -3.35
CA PHE A 58 -0.86 -5.41 -3.21
C PHE A 58 -1.55 -6.01 -4.46
N ALA A 59 -0.81 -6.68 -5.36
CA ALA A 59 0.61 -6.96 -5.34
C ALA A 59 1.21 -6.88 -6.74
N ALA A 60 2.54 -7.04 -6.80
CA ALA A 60 3.30 -7.15 -8.05
C ALA A 60 3.20 -5.95 -9.00
N ASN A 61 2.98 -4.74 -8.50
CA ASN A 61 3.05 -3.50 -9.27
C ASN A 61 4.51 -3.04 -9.43
N ASN A 62 5.26 -3.70 -10.31
CA ASN A 62 6.70 -3.50 -10.48
C ASN A 62 7.06 -2.75 -11.77
N GLN A 63 6.07 -2.27 -12.51
CA GLN A 63 6.22 -1.40 -13.67
C GLN A 63 5.04 -0.42 -13.74
N GLU A 64 5.31 0.77 -14.32
CA GLU A 64 4.28 1.79 -14.51
C GLU A 64 3.75 1.83 -15.94
N HIS A 65 4.53 1.29 -16.90
CA HIS A 65 4.06 1.18 -18.27
C HIS A 65 2.83 0.29 -18.35
N ASP A 66 1.73 0.85 -18.86
CA ASP A 66 0.43 0.18 -19.02
C ASP A 66 -0.13 -0.45 -17.71
N ARG A 67 0.20 0.11 -16.57
CA ARG A 67 -0.12 -0.44 -15.23
C ARG A 67 -1.60 -0.78 -15.00
N MET A 68 -2.52 -0.09 -15.72
CA MET A 68 -3.96 -0.31 -15.61
C MET A 68 -4.44 -1.58 -16.35
N ARG A 69 -3.58 -2.22 -17.17
CA ARG A 69 -3.97 -3.34 -18.04
C ARG A 69 -2.97 -4.49 -18.08
N VAL A 70 -1.71 -4.20 -17.73
CA VAL A 70 -0.63 -5.19 -17.77
C VAL A 70 -0.91 -6.36 -16.82
N SER A 71 -0.49 -7.56 -17.22
CA SER A 71 -0.47 -8.74 -16.36
C SER A 71 0.96 -9.03 -15.91
N ALA A 72 1.16 -9.15 -14.61
CA ALA A 72 2.37 -9.70 -14.02
C ALA A 72 2.22 -11.22 -13.99
N ASP A 73 2.76 -11.87 -15.03
CA ASP A 73 2.67 -13.32 -15.15
C ASP A 73 3.88 -13.95 -14.45
N VAL A 74 3.62 -14.65 -13.35
CA VAL A 74 4.65 -15.17 -12.45
C VAL A 74 4.15 -16.45 -11.78
N ASP A 75 5.03 -17.45 -11.66
CA ASP A 75 4.71 -18.68 -10.94
C ASP A 75 4.49 -18.43 -9.44
N GLU A 76 3.72 -19.29 -8.80
CA GLU A 76 3.30 -19.10 -7.41
C GLU A 76 4.48 -19.05 -6.44
N ARG A 77 5.52 -19.86 -6.66
CA ARG A 77 6.70 -19.86 -5.79
C ARG A 77 7.42 -18.51 -5.83
N THR A 78 7.71 -18.01 -7.02
CA THR A 78 8.34 -16.69 -7.21
C THR A 78 7.45 -15.58 -6.66
N LEU A 79 6.14 -15.67 -6.89
CA LEU A 79 5.19 -14.69 -6.34
C LEU A 79 5.26 -14.64 -4.82
N ARG A 80 5.26 -15.80 -4.14
CA ARG A 80 5.31 -15.88 -2.67
C ARG A 80 6.67 -15.49 -2.09
N GLU A 81 7.77 -15.94 -2.70
CA GLU A 81 9.11 -15.74 -2.14
C GLU A 81 9.65 -14.34 -2.37
N ILE A 82 9.21 -13.65 -3.44
CA ILE A 82 9.72 -12.33 -3.82
C ILE A 82 8.65 -11.24 -3.65
N TYR A 83 7.53 -11.35 -4.38
CA TYR A 83 6.57 -10.25 -4.51
C TYR A 83 5.60 -10.12 -3.34
N LEU A 84 5.31 -11.21 -2.66
CA LEU A 84 4.40 -11.24 -1.51
C LEU A 84 5.13 -11.27 -0.16
N ALA A 85 6.39 -11.74 -0.11
CA ALA A 85 7.10 -11.97 1.16
C ALA A 85 7.23 -10.71 2.04
N GLY A 86 7.51 -9.55 1.45
CA GLY A 86 7.55 -8.28 2.19
C GLY A 86 6.19 -7.87 2.75
N PHE A 87 5.12 -8.09 1.99
CA PHE A 87 3.75 -7.84 2.43
C PHE A 87 3.34 -8.79 3.57
N GLU A 88 3.63 -10.08 3.42
CA GLU A 88 3.35 -11.08 4.46
C GLU A 88 4.01 -10.70 5.78
N TYR A 89 5.30 -10.36 5.72
CA TYR A 89 6.05 -9.93 6.91
C TYR A 89 5.41 -8.71 7.56
N ALA A 90 5.08 -7.68 6.79
CA ALA A 90 4.49 -6.44 7.29
C ALA A 90 3.09 -6.67 7.88
N VAL A 91 2.24 -7.46 7.22
CA VAL A 91 0.90 -7.81 7.71
C VAL A 91 0.98 -8.55 9.03
N LYS A 92 1.78 -9.63 9.11
CA LYS A 92 1.88 -10.47 10.31
C LYS A 92 2.57 -9.79 11.48
N THR A 93 3.50 -8.83 11.20
CA THR A 93 4.31 -8.19 12.25
C THR A 93 3.70 -6.89 12.76
N ALA A 94 3.09 -6.09 11.88
CA ALA A 94 2.67 -4.72 12.20
C ALA A 94 1.16 -4.46 12.04
N ALA A 95 0.39 -5.43 11.51
CA ALA A 95 -1.05 -5.36 11.34
C ALA A 95 -1.52 -3.99 10.77
N PRO A 96 -1.22 -3.68 9.50
CA PRO A 96 -1.65 -2.43 8.87
C PRO A 96 -3.17 -2.30 8.93
N THR A 97 -3.67 -1.10 9.16
CA THR A 97 -5.11 -0.83 9.28
C THR A 97 -5.86 -1.15 7.98
N THR A 98 -5.22 -0.87 6.85
CA THR A 98 -5.75 -1.19 5.52
C THR A 98 -4.64 -1.73 4.62
N VAL A 99 -5.04 -2.44 3.56
CA VAL A 99 -4.18 -2.85 2.45
C VAL A 99 -4.78 -2.30 1.17
N MET A 100 -3.95 -1.70 0.30
CA MET A 100 -4.41 -1.19 -1.00
C MET A 100 -4.03 -2.18 -2.10
N CYS A 101 -5.02 -2.67 -2.84
CA CYS A 101 -4.76 -3.52 -4.00
C CYS A 101 -4.12 -2.72 -5.14
N SER A 102 -3.35 -3.40 -5.99
CA SER A 102 -2.68 -2.79 -7.14
C SER A 102 -3.60 -2.69 -8.37
N TYR A 103 -3.15 -1.93 -9.37
CA TYR A 103 -3.85 -1.77 -10.65
C TYR A 103 -3.78 -2.99 -11.55
N ASN A 104 -2.60 -3.63 -11.58
CA ASN A 104 -2.25 -4.66 -12.56
C ASN A 104 -3.01 -5.96 -12.34
N LYS A 105 -2.99 -6.78 -13.37
CA LYS A 105 -3.36 -8.19 -13.25
C LYS A 105 -2.19 -9.00 -12.68
N ILE A 106 -2.53 -10.11 -12.05
CA ILE A 106 -1.61 -11.19 -11.69
C ILE A 106 -2.14 -12.44 -12.39
N ASN A 107 -1.31 -13.02 -13.27
CA ASN A 107 -1.68 -14.20 -14.05
C ASN A 107 -3.06 -14.05 -14.75
N GLY A 108 -3.30 -12.89 -15.35
CA GLY A 108 -4.52 -12.59 -16.10
C GLY A 108 -5.70 -12.05 -15.28
N VAL A 109 -5.66 -12.09 -13.94
CA VAL A 109 -6.74 -11.61 -13.06
C VAL A 109 -6.37 -10.28 -12.42
N TYR A 110 -7.22 -9.26 -12.51
CA TYR A 110 -6.99 -7.98 -11.84
C TYR A 110 -6.84 -8.16 -10.33
N SER A 111 -5.86 -7.49 -9.71
CA SER A 111 -5.61 -7.60 -8.28
C SER A 111 -6.85 -7.27 -7.44
N SER A 112 -7.66 -6.30 -7.88
CA SER A 112 -8.92 -5.93 -7.23
C SER A 112 -10.00 -7.02 -7.27
N GLN A 113 -9.91 -7.98 -8.18
CA GLN A 113 -10.88 -9.07 -8.41
C GLN A 113 -10.28 -10.44 -8.13
N ASN A 114 -9.10 -10.50 -7.55
CA ASN A 114 -8.36 -11.74 -7.33
C ASN A 114 -8.68 -12.32 -5.96
N HIS A 115 -9.65 -13.24 -5.92
CA HIS A 115 -10.09 -13.92 -4.70
C HIS A 115 -8.92 -14.65 -4.00
N TRP A 116 -8.09 -15.36 -4.76
CA TRP A 116 -6.93 -16.04 -4.21
C TRP A 116 -6.01 -15.04 -3.48
N LEU A 117 -5.75 -13.87 -4.09
CA LEU A 117 -4.88 -12.86 -3.50
C LEU A 117 -5.48 -12.20 -2.26
N LEU A 118 -6.74 -11.69 -2.39
CA LEU A 118 -7.36 -10.84 -1.38
C LEU A 118 -8.02 -11.63 -0.24
N THR A 119 -8.51 -12.83 -0.53
CA THR A 119 -9.18 -13.66 0.48
C THR A 119 -8.29 -14.79 0.96
N GLU A 120 -7.89 -15.73 0.09
CA GLU A 120 -7.17 -16.91 0.53
C GLU A 120 -5.78 -16.57 1.10
N VAL A 121 -4.98 -15.76 0.37
CA VAL A 121 -3.62 -15.40 0.83
C VAL A 121 -3.68 -14.36 1.94
N LEU A 122 -4.27 -13.20 1.67
CA LEU A 122 -4.20 -12.06 2.59
C LEU A 122 -4.96 -12.32 3.90
N ARG A 123 -6.21 -12.83 3.81
CA ARG A 123 -7.06 -12.98 4.99
C ARG A 123 -6.89 -14.35 5.66
N GLU A 124 -7.05 -15.45 4.90
CA GLU A 124 -7.08 -16.78 5.49
C GLU A 124 -5.68 -17.25 5.91
N GLN A 125 -4.66 -17.09 5.06
CA GLN A 125 -3.31 -17.56 5.35
C GLN A 125 -2.52 -16.59 6.24
N TRP A 126 -2.67 -15.27 6.05
CA TRP A 126 -1.91 -14.29 6.83
C TRP A 126 -2.68 -13.69 8.00
N GLY A 127 -3.98 -13.90 8.09
CA GLY A 127 -4.83 -13.45 9.19
C GLY A 127 -5.11 -11.94 9.16
N PHE A 128 -5.14 -11.32 7.97
CA PHE A 128 -5.47 -9.90 7.85
C PHE A 128 -6.96 -9.66 8.13
N ASP A 129 -7.27 -8.89 9.14
CA ASP A 129 -8.64 -8.54 9.58
C ASP A 129 -9.06 -7.10 9.21
N GLY A 130 -8.14 -6.32 8.64
CA GLY A 130 -8.39 -4.93 8.25
C GLY A 130 -9.19 -4.78 6.95
N LEU A 131 -9.28 -3.54 6.47
CA LEU A 131 -10.00 -3.18 5.27
C LEU A 131 -9.10 -3.23 4.03
N VAL A 132 -9.59 -3.83 2.94
CA VAL A 132 -8.93 -3.75 1.62
C VAL A 132 -9.56 -2.62 0.82
N VAL A 133 -8.73 -1.66 0.39
CA VAL A 133 -9.12 -0.54 -0.46
C VAL A 133 -8.54 -0.69 -1.86
N SER A 134 -9.24 -0.22 -2.88
CA SER A 134 -8.68 -0.14 -4.23
C SER A 134 -7.63 0.96 -4.35
N ASP A 135 -6.66 0.79 -5.25
CA ASP A 135 -5.97 1.96 -5.81
C ASP A 135 -6.97 2.77 -6.66
N TRP A 136 -6.67 4.05 -6.96
CA TRP A 136 -7.61 5.00 -7.56
C TRP A 136 -7.99 4.61 -8.98
N GLY A 137 -9.22 4.09 -9.14
CA GLY A 137 -9.73 3.60 -10.42
C GLY A 137 -9.26 2.20 -10.79
N ALA A 138 -8.79 1.40 -9.81
CA ALA A 138 -8.34 0.02 -10.04
C ALA A 138 -9.48 -1.00 -10.16
N VAL A 139 -10.73 -0.60 -9.95
CA VAL A 139 -11.89 -1.49 -10.03
C VAL A 139 -12.43 -1.52 -11.45
N ASN A 140 -12.46 -2.70 -12.06
CA ASN A 140 -13.02 -2.92 -13.40
C ASN A 140 -14.42 -3.53 -13.36
N ASP A 141 -14.68 -4.38 -12.37
CA ASP A 141 -15.99 -4.96 -12.08
C ASP A 141 -16.23 -4.88 -10.57
N ARG A 142 -17.21 -4.06 -10.19
CA ARG A 142 -17.45 -3.75 -8.77
C ARG A 142 -18.00 -4.95 -7.99
N VAL A 143 -18.83 -5.77 -8.62
CA VAL A 143 -19.43 -6.96 -7.99
C VAL A 143 -18.36 -8.03 -7.79
N ALA A 144 -17.60 -8.34 -8.85
CA ALA A 144 -16.49 -9.29 -8.76
C ALA A 144 -15.41 -8.85 -7.77
N ALA A 145 -15.13 -7.56 -7.67
CA ALA A 145 -14.17 -7.01 -6.71
C ALA A 145 -14.65 -7.23 -5.27
N LEU A 146 -15.91 -6.92 -4.96
CA LEU A 146 -16.46 -7.14 -3.63
C LEU A 146 -16.48 -8.64 -3.28
N ALA A 147 -16.90 -9.49 -4.21
CA ALA A 147 -16.88 -10.94 -4.04
C ALA A 147 -15.47 -11.50 -3.81
N ALA A 148 -14.45 -10.87 -4.37
CA ALA A 148 -13.05 -11.26 -4.18
C ALA A 148 -12.45 -10.80 -2.84
N GLY A 149 -13.12 -9.92 -2.10
CA GLY A 149 -12.65 -9.43 -0.80
C GLY A 149 -12.17 -7.98 -0.78
N LEU A 150 -12.42 -7.19 -1.85
CA LEU A 150 -12.22 -5.75 -1.87
C LEU A 150 -13.38 -5.06 -1.13
N ASP A 151 -13.09 -4.42 -0.01
CA ASP A 151 -14.13 -3.80 0.83
C ASP A 151 -14.54 -2.40 0.33
N LEU A 152 -13.57 -1.57 -0.11
CA LEU A 152 -13.79 -0.16 -0.44
C LEU A 152 -13.21 0.21 -1.81
N GLU A 153 -14.06 0.69 -2.71
CA GLU A 153 -13.64 1.31 -3.97
C GLU A 153 -13.33 2.79 -3.77
N MET A 154 -12.19 3.25 -4.29
CA MET A 154 -11.79 4.66 -4.28
C MET A 154 -11.24 5.10 -5.65
N PRO A 155 -11.64 6.30 -6.14
CA PRO A 155 -12.81 7.05 -5.69
C PRO A 155 -14.11 6.29 -6.04
N PRO A 156 -15.23 6.62 -5.42
CA PRO A 156 -16.50 5.99 -5.79
C PRO A 156 -16.86 6.33 -7.24
N THR A 157 -17.29 5.31 -8.00
CA THR A 157 -17.61 5.47 -9.43
C THR A 157 -19.11 5.59 -9.70
N GLY A 158 -19.95 5.60 -8.64
CA GLY A 158 -21.41 5.64 -8.77
C GLY A 158 -22.01 4.29 -9.18
N THR A 159 -21.27 3.19 -8.95
CA THR A 159 -21.69 1.82 -9.29
C THR A 159 -22.33 1.07 -8.13
N ASP A 160 -22.78 1.78 -7.11
CA ASP A 160 -23.47 1.22 -5.93
C ASP A 160 -24.75 0.46 -6.30
N THR A 161 -25.48 0.89 -7.31
CA THR A 161 -26.66 0.16 -7.83
C THR A 161 -26.29 -1.24 -8.31
N GLN A 162 -25.11 -1.46 -8.88
CA GLN A 162 -24.67 -2.78 -9.34
C GLN A 162 -24.57 -3.77 -8.18
N ILE A 163 -24.09 -3.35 -7.02
CA ILE A 163 -24.05 -4.19 -5.82
C ILE A 163 -25.44 -4.52 -5.33
N VAL A 164 -26.33 -3.52 -5.27
CA VAL A 164 -27.73 -3.70 -4.83
C VAL A 164 -28.45 -4.67 -5.75
N ASP A 165 -28.27 -4.51 -7.06
CA ASP A 165 -28.92 -5.37 -8.06
C ASP A 165 -28.38 -6.80 -8.01
N ALA A 166 -27.07 -6.99 -7.83
CA ALA A 166 -26.46 -8.30 -7.69
C ALA A 166 -26.94 -9.04 -6.43
N VAL A 167 -27.07 -8.34 -5.29
CA VAL A 167 -27.60 -8.93 -4.06
C VAL A 167 -29.09 -9.31 -4.26
N ARG A 168 -29.90 -8.42 -4.83
CA ARG A 168 -31.31 -8.69 -5.09
C ARG A 168 -31.55 -9.80 -6.12
N GLY A 169 -30.67 -9.90 -7.09
CA GLY A 169 -30.67 -10.94 -8.13
C GLY A 169 -30.16 -12.30 -7.64
N GLY A 170 -29.48 -12.34 -6.49
CA GLY A 170 -28.87 -13.57 -5.96
C GLY A 170 -27.49 -13.87 -6.56
N ASP A 171 -26.89 -12.94 -7.30
CA ASP A 171 -25.55 -13.07 -7.89
C ASP A 171 -24.45 -12.76 -6.88
N LEU A 172 -24.77 -12.06 -5.79
CA LEU A 172 -23.87 -11.76 -4.68
C LEU A 172 -24.58 -12.04 -3.35
N ASP A 173 -23.92 -12.80 -2.46
CA ASP A 173 -24.42 -13.04 -1.11
C ASP A 173 -24.37 -11.75 -0.28
N GLU A 174 -25.49 -11.38 0.37
CA GLU A 174 -25.60 -10.18 1.19
C GLU A 174 -24.61 -10.17 2.34
N SER A 175 -24.18 -11.32 2.84
CA SER A 175 -23.19 -11.43 3.91
C SER A 175 -21.82 -10.86 3.51
N VAL A 176 -21.46 -10.91 2.23
CA VAL A 176 -20.22 -10.32 1.70
C VAL A 176 -20.27 -8.80 1.81
N LEU A 177 -21.40 -8.20 1.40
CA LEU A 177 -21.62 -6.75 1.54
C LEU A 177 -21.63 -6.33 2.99
N THR A 178 -22.34 -7.07 3.84
CA THR A 178 -22.40 -6.80 5.29
C THR A 178 -21.01 -6.83 5.91
N THR A 179 -20.20 -7.83 5.61
CA THR A 179 -18.83 -7.96 6.10
C THR A 179 -17.95 -6.75 5.68
N ALA A 180 -18.04 -6.32 4.43
CA ALA A 180 -17.30 -5.15 3.96
C ALA A 180 -17.74 -3.86 4.66
N ALA A 181 -19.06 -3.69 4.84
CA ALA A 181 -19.63 -2.55 5.57
C ALA A 181 -19.19 -2.52 7.04
N GLU A 182 -19.15 -3.66 7.72
CA GLU A 182 -18.68 -3.78 9.11
C GLU A 182 -17.20 -3.42 9.25
N ARG A 183 -16.35 -3.84 8.29
CA ARG A 183 -14.92 -3.44 8.26
C ARG A 183 -14.77 -1.94 8.09
N LEU A 184 -15.55 -1.33 7.21
CA LEU A 184 -15.55 0.11 7.00
C LEU A 184 -16.03 0.85 8.26
N ALA A 185 -17.12 0.42 8.86
CA ALA A 185 -17.64 1.00 10.10
C ALA A 185 -16.62 0.91 11.25
N THR A 186 -15.93 -0.23 11.36
CA THR A 186 -14.85 -0.44 12.33
C THR A 186 -13.68 0.53 12.09
N LEU A 187 -13.26 0.70 10.83
CA LEU A 187 -12.22 1.66 10.47
C LEU A 187 -12.62 3.08 10.87
N VAL A 188 -13.83 3.50 10.53
CA VAL A 188 -14.36 4.84 10.87
C VAL A 188 -14.38 5.04 12.37
N ALA A 189 -14.89 4.08 13.14
CA ALA A 189 -14.95 4.16 14.61
C ALA A 189 -13.56 4.28 15.23
N ARG A 190 -12.60 3.46 14.81
CA ARG A 190 -11.20 3.49 15.30
C ARG A 190 -10.52 4.83 15.00
N THR A 191 -10.66 5.34 13.79
CA THR A 191 -10.02 6.60 13.39
C THR A 191 -10.67 7.81 14.01
N ALA A 192 -12.00 7.80 14.20
CA ALA A 192 -12.73 8.86 14.91
C ALA A 192 -12.30 8.95 16.38
N ALA A 193 -12.18 7.81 17.07
CA ALA A 193 -11.73 7.74 18.46
C ALA A 193 -10.28 8.26 18.65
N ALA A 194 -9.45 8.13 17.63
CA ALA A 194 -8.06 8.59 17.66
C ALA A 194 -7.88 10.08 17.30
N ARG A 195 -8.94 10.81 16.93
CA ARG A 195 -8.87 12.25 16.61
C ARG A 195 -8.49 13.05 17.85
N THR A 196 -7.66 14.06 17.63
CA THR A 196 -7.26 15.01 18.68
C THR A 196 -7.38 16.41 18.10
N GLU A 197 -8.29 17.21 18.65
CA GLU A 197 -8.45 18.59 18.24
C GLU A 197 -7.21 19.42 18.65
N GLY A 198 -6.84 20.40 17.81
CA GLY A 198 -5.71 21.29 18.08
C GLY A 198 -4.34 20.61 18.11
N HIS A 199 -4.24 19.37 17.60
CA HIS A 199 -2.95 18.69 17.52
C HIS A 199 -2.01 19.44 16.58
N THR A 200 -0.82 19.75 17.07
CA THR A 200 0.27 20.37 16.31
C THR A 200 1.51 19.47 16.30
N TYR A 201 2.46 19.77 15.45
CA TYR A 201 3.73 19.09 15.41
C TYR A 201 4.87 20.10 15.22
N ASP A 202 6.05 19.74 15.68
CA ASP A 202 7.26 20.53 15.54
C ASP A 202 7.83 20.36 14.13
N VAL A 203 7.57 21.35 13.28
CA VAL A 203 7.95 21.33 11.85
C VAL A 203 9.47 21.28 11.70
N GLU A 204 10.21 22.10 12.48
CA GLU A 204 11.67 22.19 12.39
C GLU A 204 12.33 20.86 12.77
N ARG A 205 11.90 20.26 13.87
CA ARG A 205 12.38 18.95 14.29
C ARG A 205 12.09 17.85 13.26
N HIS A 206 10.90 17.86 12.64
CA HIS A 206 10.56 16.91 11.60
C HIS A 206 11.40 17.13 10.34
N HIS A 207 11.72 18.38 10.01
CA HIS A 207 12.59 18.72 8.90
C HIS A 207 14.04 18.24 9.14
N GLU A 208 14.57 18.43 10.34
CA GLU A 208 15.89 17.91 10.73
C GLU A 208 15.94 16.38 10.64
N LEU A 209 14.91 15.70 11.13
CA LEU A 209 14.83 14.23 11.05
C LEU A 209 14.78 13.75 9.60
N ALA A 210 13.97 14.40 8.75
CA ALA A 210 13.88 14.06 7.34
C ALA A 210 15.21 14.25 6.61
N ARG A 211 15.93 15.34 6.91
CA ARG A 211 17.27 15.62 6.36
C ARG A 211 18.30 14.57 6.81
N THR A 212 18.28 14.20 8.09
CA THR A 212 19.16 13.16 8.63
C THR A 212 18.90 11.82 7.97
N ALA A 213 17.63 11.42 7.89
CA ALA A 213 17.24 10.16 7.23
C ALA A 213 17.65 10.13 5.76
N ALA A 214 17.48 11.23 5.02
CA ALA A 214 17.91 11.34 3.64
C ALA A 214 19.42 11.20 3.47
N ALA A 215 20.20 11.87 4.36
CA ALA A 215 21.66 11.79 4.32
C ALA A 215 22.16 10.38 4.64
N GLU A 216 21.58 9.71 5.64
CA GLU A 216 21.94 8.34 6.02
C GLU A 216 21.50 7.29 4.99
N SER A 217 20.55 7.63 4.14
CA SER A 217 20.08 6.74 3.06
C SER A 217 20.93 6.85 1.80
N ALA A 218 21.81 7.83 1.68
CA ALA A 218 22.67 8.04 0.53
C ALA A 218 23.87 7.09 0.58
N VAL A 219 24.14 6.38 -0.51
CA VAL A 219 25.32 5.53 -0.66
C VAL A 219 26.20 6.10 -1.75
N LEU A 220 27.46 6.45 -1.38
CA LEU A 220 28.43 6.94 -2.33
C LEU A 220 29.03 5.75 -3.10
N LEU A 221 28.63 5.57 -4.35
CA LEU A 221 29.05 4.44 -5.18
C LEU A 221 30.41 4.67 -5.82
N ALA A 222 30.73 5.91 -6.22
CA ALA A 222 32.01 6.30 -6.80
C ALA A 222 32.30 7.76 -6.49
N ASN A 223 33.56 8.11 -6.28
CA ASN A 223 34.04 9.48 -6.10
C ASN A 223 35.42 9.65 -6.73
N ASP A 224 35.53 9.23 -7.98
CA ASP A 224 36.78 9.31 -8.76
C ASP A 224 37.15 10.79 -8.94
N GLY A 225 38.34 11.15 -8.54
CA GLY A 225 38.79 12.54 -8.57
C GLY A 225 38.41 13.37 -7.35
N GLU A 226 37.93 12.73 -6.30
CA GLU A 226 37.63 13.37 -4.99
C GLU A 226 36.74 14.64 -5.09
N LEU A 227 35.75 14.60 -5.98
CA LEU A 227 34.81 15.72 -6.15
C LEU A 227 34.00 16.02 -4.87
N LEU A 228 33.67 15.00 -4.10
CA LEU A 228 32.94 15.09 -2.85
C LEU A 228 33.88 14.95 -1.64
N PRO A 229 33.64 15.70 -0.52
CA PRO A 229 32.60 16.69 -0.35
C PRO A 229 32.86 17.98 -1.14
N LEU A 230 31.78 18.64 -1.59
CA LEU A 230 31.90 19.94 -2.28
C LEU A 230 32.43 20.99 -1.34
N THR A 231 33.40 21.81 -1.81
CA THR A 231 33.91 22.94 -1.02
C THR A 231 32.88 24.09 -1.03
N PRO A 232 32.49 24.62 0.13
CA PRO A 232 31.58 25.75 0.20
C PRO A 232 32.15 27.00 -0.53
N GLY A 233 31.37 27.53 -1.47
CA GLY A 233 31.65 28.77 -2.18
C GLY A 233 32.59 28.60 -3.38
N GLY A 234 32.05 28.64 -4.59
CA GLY A 234 32.82 28.77 -5.82
C GLY A 234 32.65 27.67 -6.87
N GLN A 235 31.76 26.69 -6.61
CA GLN A 235 31.42 25.68 -7.62
C GLN A 235 29.99 25.86 -8.11
N THR A 236 29.79 25.83 -9.42
CA THR A 236 28.47 25.74 -10.04
C THR A 236 28.13 24.28 -10.23
N VAL A 237 27.05 23.82 -9.62
CA VAL A 237 26.48 22.49 -9.87
C VAL A 237 25.39 22.68 -10.92
N ALA A 238 25.58 22.08 -12.10
CA ALA A 238 24.64 22.12 -13.21
C ALA A 238 23.70 20.91 -13.22
#